data_c59121cf32262d83baea15ca3fe0249c
#
_entry.id   c59121cf32262d83baea15ca3fe0249c
#
_cell.length_a   1.000
_cell.length_b   1.000
_cell.length_c   1.000
_cell.angle_alpha   90.00
_cell.angle_beta   90.00
_cell.angle_gamma   90.00
#
_symmetry.space_group_name_H-M   'P 1'
#
loop_
_entity.id
_entity.type
_entity.pdbx_description
1 polymer ?
#
loop_
_entity_poly.entity_id
_entity_poly.type
_entity_poly.pdbx_seq_one_letter_code
_entity_poly.pdbx_strand_id
1 'polypeptide(L)'
;RDRFKVKEIEKIEEKTKHDVIAFLTNVAKYVGPESRYIHKGLTSSDILDTSFSIQLNQSSNIILEGLKTLSKSLLNIAKKHKYTLCIGRSHGIHAETTTFGLKILGYLAENKRNIDRLKNSIKQIQTIQMSGPVGTYSNIDTRVEQMIAKKLKFSIEPVSTQIIPRDRHADLFCSFAIIASSIERLSTEIRHLQRTEVLEVEEGFGKGQKGSSAMPHKKNPILSENLTGLARVIRSLTIPALENITSWHERDISHSSVERINAPNATITLDFAVQRMINVLNNLNINKKNMMKNLNLLKGLPYSQNVLIFLIENKVLREDAYKIVQDCALKTW
;
A
#
# COMPACT_ATOMS: atom_id res chain seq x y z
N ARG A 1 -15.50 -29.79 -12.51
CA ARG A 1 -14.38 -28.86 -12.25
C ARG A 1 -14.06 -28.12 -13.53
N ASP A 2 -14.28 -26.81 -13.55
CA ASP A 2 -13.68 -25.77 -14.41
C ASP A 2 -13.56 -26.11 -15.92
N ARG A 3 -14.64 -26.60 -16.50
CA ARG A 3 -14.69 -26.80 -17.94
C ARG A 3 -15.41 -25.62 -18.58
N PHE A 4 -14.65 -24.60 -18.96
CA PHE A 4 -15.11 -23.52 -19.83
C PHE A 4 -13.99 -23.15 -20.81
N LYS A 5 -14.33 -22.57 -21.94
CA LYS A 5 -13.36 -22.18 -22.96
C LYS A 5 -13.56 -20.71 -23.32
N VAL A 6 -12.58 -19.88 -22.98
CA VAL A 6 -12.63 -18.44 -23.21
C VAL A 6 -12.99 -18.08 -24.65
N LYS A 7 -12.32 -18.67 -25.63
CA LYS A 7 -12.62 -18.43 -27.08
C LYS A 7 -14.04 -18.79 -27.50
N GLU A 8 -14.69 -19.76 -26.84
CA GLU A 8 -16.08 -20.08 -27.10
C GLU A 8 -17.02 -19.06 -26.43
N ILE A 9 -16.66 -18.60 -25.24
CA ILE A 9 -17.39 -17.55 -24.52
C ILE A 9 -17.37 -16.26 -25.35
N GLU A 10 -16.20 -15.83 -25.84
CA GLU A 10 -16.06 -14.64 -26.69
C GLU A 10 -16.96 -14.71 -27.94
N LYS A 11 -16.97 -15.86 -28.65
CA LYS A 11 -17.88 -16.07 -29.80
C LYS A 11 -19.37 -16.02 -29.46
N ILE A 12 -19.74 -16.47 -28.26
CA ILE A 12 -21.12 -16.37 -27.80
C ILE A 12 -21.44 -14.92 -27.46
N GLU A 13 -20.52 -14.22 -26.80
CA GLU A 13 -20.68 -12.81 -26.42
C GLU A 13 -20.82 -11.88 -27.64
N GLU A 14 -20.06 -12.15 -28.72
CA GLU A 14 -20.24 -11.42 -29.99
C GLU A 14 -21.68 -11.37 -30.48
N LYS A 15 -22.46 -12.44 -30.19
CA LYS A 15 -23.86 -12.56 -30.58
C LYS A 15 -24.82 -12.04 -29.49
N THR A 16 -24.59 -12.43 -28.26
CA THR A 16 -25.48 -12.09 -27.12
C THR A 16 -25.28 -10.67 -26.61
N LYS A 17 -24.13 -10.07 -26.87
CA LYS A 17 -23.68 -8.76 -26.33
C LYS A 17 -23.81 -8.67 -24.82
N HIS A 18 -23.62 -9.81 -24.13
CA HIS A 18 -23.75 -9.93 -22.70
C HIS A 18 -22.80 -10.99 -22.15
N ASP A 19 -21.78 -10.55 -21.38
CA ASP A 19 -20.68 -11.35 -20.84
C ASP A 19 -21.14 -12.51 -19.95
N VAL A 20 -21.99 -12.23 -18.95
CA VAL A 20 -22.49 -13.26 -18.01
C VAL A 20 -23.33 -14.30 -18.75
N ILE A 21 -24.23 -13.90 -19.66
CA ILE A 21 -24.99 -14.85 -20.43
C ILE A 21 -24.12 -15.72 -21.32
N ALA A 22 -23.07 -15.14 -21.94
CA ALA A 22 -22.12 -15.89 -22.74
C ALA A 22 -21.38 -16.94 -21.91
N PHE A 23 -20.90 -16.56 -20.71
CA PHE A 23 -20.28 -17.46 -19.78
C PHE A 23 -21.19 -18.60 -19.33
N LEU A 24 -22.41 -18.27 -18.90
CA LEU A 24 -23.41 -19.25 -18.47
C LEU A 24 -23.79 -20.23 -19.58
N THR A 25 -23.96 -19.75 -20.82
CA THR A 25 -24.24 -20.58 -21.99
C THR A 25 -23.09 -21.57 -22.26
N ASN A 26 -21.85 -21.16 -22.11
CA ASN A 26 -20.71 -22.06 -22.26
C ASN A 26 -20.66 -23.09 -21.13
N VAL A 27 -20.83 -22.67 -19.88
CA VAL A 27 -20.82 -23.55 -18.70
C VAL A 27 -21.95 -24.58 -18.78
N ALA A 28 -23.13 -24.20 -19.24
CA ALA A 28 -24.29 -25.08 -19.36
C ALA A 28 -24.03 -26.32 -20.26
N LYS A 29 -23.19 -26.18 -21.28
CA LYS A 29 -22.78 -27.32 -22.15
C LYS A 29 -22.06 -28.44 -21.39
N TYR A 30 -21.39 -28.09 -20.29
CA TYR A 30 -20.62 -29.05 -19.48
C TYR A 30 -21.37 -29.54 -18.25
N VAL A 31 -22.38 -28.78 -17.80
CA VAL A 31 -23.22 -29.14 -16.63
C VAL A 31 -24.38 -30.06 -17.03
N GLY A 32 -24.89 -29.89 -18.24
CA GLY A 32 -26.03 -30.66 -18.73
C GLY A 32 -27.37 -30.17 -18.17
N PRO A 33 -28.37 -31.08 -17.96
CA PRO A 33 -29.75 -30.71 -17.59
C PRO A 33 -29.87 -29.86 -16.32
N GLU A 34 -28.94 -30.03 -15.36
CA GLU A 34 -28.93 -29.27 -14.11
C GLU A 34 -28.54 -27.80 -14.32
N SER A 35 -28.06 -27.43 -15.50
CA SER A 35 -27.77 -26.04 -15.85
C SER A 35 -28.97 -25.10 -15.70
N ARG A 36 -30.20 -25.63 -15.77
CA ARG A 36 -31.45 -24.91 -15.50
C ARG A 36 -31.50 -24.23 -14.12
N TYR A 37 -30.70 -24.66 -13.17
CA TYR A 37 -30.65 -24.08 -11.83
C TYR A 37 -29.56 -23.02 -11.70
N ILE A 38 -28.61 -22.97 -12.65
CA ILE A 38 -27.54 -21.97 -12.62
C ILE A 38 -28.16 -20.60 -12.90
N HIS A 39 -27.86 -19.65 -12.03
CA HIS A 39 -28.36 -18.27 -12.15
C HIS A 39 -29.89 -18.10 -11.95
N LYS A 40 -30.57 -19.13 -11.44
CA LYS A 40 -32.03 -19.06 -11.22
C LYS A 40 -32.34 -18.03 -10.13
N GLY A 41 -33.12 -17.01 -10.48
CA GLY A 41 -33.52 -15.92 -9.57
C GLY A 41 -32.46 -14.86 -9.31
N LEU A 42 -31.26 -15.04 -9.83
CA LEU A 42 -30.11 -14.12 -9.67
C LEU A 42 -30.07 -13.06 -10.77
N THR A 43 -29.37 -11.99 -10.50
CA THR A 43 -28.90 -11.01 -11.48
C THR A 43 -27.41 -11.14 -11.74
N SER A 44 -26.90 -10.54 -12.82
CA SER A 44 -25.47 -10.57 -13.14
C SER A 44 -24.60 -10.06 -12.00
N SER A 45 -25.03 -9.02 -11.30
CA SER A 45 -24.24 -8.41 -10.20
C SER A 45 -24.12 -9.32 -8.98
N ASP A 46 -25.09 -10.20 -8.71
CA ASP A 46 -24.93 -11.20 -7.64
C ASP A 46 -23.66 -12.04 -7.83
N ILE A 47 -23.37 -12.41 -9.09
CA ILE A 47 -22.19 -13.17 -9.45
C ILE A 47 -20.96 -12.28 -9.57
N LEU A 48 -21.07 -11.14 -10.26
CA LEU A 48 -19.94 -10.26 -10.55
C LEU A 48 -19.40 -9.62 -9.27
N ASP A 49 -20.25 -9.06 -8.42
CA ASP A 49 -19.82 -8.42 -7.18
C ASP A 49 -19.23 -9.44 -6.18
N THR A 50 -19.87 -10.60 -6.05
CA THR A 50 -19.34 -11.68 -5.21
C THR A 50 -17.98 -12.17 -5.72
N SER A 51 -17.82 -12.35 -7.03
CA SER A 51 -16.54 -12.72 -7.65
C SER A 51 -15.50 -11.64 -7.46
N PHE A 52 -15.87 -10.38 -7.59
CA PHE A 52 -14.98 -9.23 -7.38
C PHE A 52 -14.51 -9.14 -5.93
N SER A 53 -15.41 -9.33 -4.96
CA SER A 53 -15.05 -9.42 -3.54
C SER A 53 -14.04 -10.54 -3.26
N ILE A 54 -14.22 -11.72 -3.89
CA ILE A 54 -13.25 -12.83 -3.76
C ILE A 54 -11.89 -12.43 -4.34
N GLN A 55 -11.85 -11.84 -5.52
CA GLN A 55 -10.60 -11.42 -6.19
C GLN A 55 -9.87 -10.34 -5.41
N LEU A 56 -10.58 -9.31 -4.92
CA LEU A 56 -10.02 -8.26 -4.07
C LEU A 56 -9.51 -8.81 -2.74
N ASN A 57 -10.23 -9.74 -2.13
CA ASN A 57 -9.78 -10.43 -0.92
C ASN A 57 -8.49 -11.21 -1.17
N GLN A 58 -8.41 -11.98 -2.26
CA GLN A 58 -7.21 -12.76 -2.59
C GLN A 58 -6.00 -11.87 -2.85
N SER A 59 -6.13 -10.85 -3.69
CA SER A 59 -5.04 -9.92 -4.00
C SER A 59 -4.60 -9.11 -2.79
N SER A 60 -5.55 -8.65 -1.96
CA SER A 60 -5.23 -7.93 -0.72
C SER A 60 -4.50 -8.79 0.31
N ASN A 61 -4.79 -10.09 0.38
CA ASN A 61 -4.04 -11.00 1.24
C ASN A 61 -2.60 -11.23 0.75
N ILE A 62 -2.35 -11.24 -0.55
CA ILE A 62 -0.99 -11.26 -1.11
C ILE A 62 -0.21 -10.02 -0.66
N ILE A 63 -0.82 -8.83 -0.81
CA ILE A 63 -0.23 -7.57 -0.35
C ILE A 63 0.03 -7.60 1.17
N LEU A 64 -0.92 -8.12 1.95
CA LEU A 64 -0.79 -8.24 3.41
C LEU A 64 0.42 -9.09 3.81
N GLU A 65 0.66 -10.21 3.15
CA GLU A 65 1.86 -11.04 3.38
C GLU A 65 3.14 -10.30 2.98
N GLY A 66 3.11 -9.55 1.89
CA GLY A 66 4.18 -8.64 1.51
C GLY A 66 4.51 -7.62 2.61
N LEU A 67 3.50 -6.96 3.19
CA LEU A 67 3.69 -6.00 4.30
C LEU A 67 4.24 -6.66 5.57
N LYS A 68 3.84 -7.90 5.87
CA LYS A 68 4.44 -8.68 6.98
C LYS A 68 5.92 -8.95 6.73
N THR A 69 6.29 -9.28 5.49
CA THR A 69 7.69 -9.49 5.08
C THR A 69 8.47 -8.17 5.15
N LEU A 70 7.89 -7.06 4.70
CA LEU A 70 8.45 -5.72 4.84
C LEU A 70 8.73 -5.38 6.33
N SER A 71 7.80 -5.71 7.23
CA SER A 71 8.03 -5.55 8.68
C SER A 71 9.25 -6.32 9.18
N LYS A 72 9.48 -7.54 8.68
CA LYS A 72 10.67 -8.34 9.06
C LYS A 72 11.96 -7.67 8.58
N SER A 73 12.00 -7.19 7.34
CA SER A 73 13.17 -6.47 6.80
C SER A 73 13.47 -5.19 7.59
N LEU A 74 12.46 -4.38 7.89
CA LEU A 74 12.60 -3.17 8.71
C LEU A 74 13.10 -3.49 10.12
N LEU A 75 12.54 -4.53 10.77
CA LEU A 75 12.94 -4.94 12.11
C LEU A 75 14.41 -5.41 12.16
N ASN A 76 14.84 -6.16 11.14
CA ASN A 76 16.22 -6.65 11.05
C ASN A 76 17.22 -5.48 10.96
N ILE A 77 16.93 -4.48 10.11
CA ILE A 77 17.75 -3.28 10.00
C ILE A 77 17.74 -2.49 11.31
N ALA A 78 16.57 -2.27 11.91
CA ALA A 78 16.42 -1.53 13.15
C ALA A 78 17.24 -2.18 14.28
N LYS A 79 17.17 -3.50 14.43
CA LYS A 79 17.97 -4.24 15.43
C LYS A 79 19.46 -4.17 15.17
N LYS A 80 19.89 -4.39 13.91
CA LYS A 80 21.30 -4.37 13.51
C LYS A 80 21.97 -3.01 13.74
N HIS A 81 21.18 -1.93 13.61
CA HIS A 81 21.66 -0.55 13.66
C HIS A 81 21.15 0.24 14.88
N LYS A 82 20.67 -0.45 15.93
CA LYS A 82 20.14 0.20 17.14
C LYS A 82 21.14 1.14 17.84
N TYR A 83 22.44 0.89 17.69
CA TYR A 83 23.52 1.71 18.24
C TYR A 83 24.34 2.43 17.16
N THR A 84 23.91 2.44 15.91
CA THR A 84 24.60 3.19 14.86
C THR A 84 24.17 4.65 14.94
N LEU A 85 25.04 5.49 15.50
CA LEU A 85 24.80 6.92 15.66
C LEU A 85 24.71 7.61 14.32
N CYS A 86 23.78 8.55 14.20
CA CYS A 86 23.62 9.45 13.08
C CYS A 86 23.00 10.76 13.53
N ILE A 87 23.07 11.78 12.69
CA ILE A 87 22.40 13.06 12.97
C ILE A 87 20.92 12.99 12.57
N GLY A 88 20.06 13.42 13.48
CA GLY A 88 18.66 13.73 13.18
C GLY A 88 18.58 15.06 12.44
N ARG A 89 17.70 15.13 11.43
CA ARG A 89 17.45 16.35 10.64
C ARG A 89 16.01 16.75 10.74
N SER A 90 15.76 18.00 11.06
CA SER A 90 14.47 18.68 10.89
C SER A 90 14.64 19.86 9.96
N HIS A 91 13.65 20.14 9.10
CA HIS A 91 13.77 21.17 8.05
C HIS A 91 15.00 21.01 7.12
N GLY A 92 15.58 19.80 7.04
CA GLY A 92 16.84 19.55 6.32
C GLY A 92 18.12 19.93 7.07
N ILE A 93 18.01 20.51 8.25
CA ILE A 93 19.13 21.01 9.09
C ILE A 93 19.46 19.98 10.17
N HIS A 94 20.71 19.91 10.57
CA HIS A 94 21.18 19.08 11.66
C HIS A 94 20.53 19.51 12.99
N ALA A 95 19.88 18.59 13.67
CA ALA A 95 19.23 18.81 14.96
C ALA A 95 20.00 18.09 16.07
N GLU A 96 19.56 16.93 16.48
CA GLU A 96 20.14 16.18 17.59
C GLU A 96 20.67 14.81 17.16
N THR A 97 21.47 14.21 18.01
CA THR A 97 21.97 12.84 17.81
C THR A 97 20.82 11.84 17.94
N THR A 98 20.77 10.90 17.01
CA THR A 98 19.86 9.76 17.04
C THR A 98 20.57 8.50 16.60
N THR A 99 19.86 7.40 16.40
CA THR A 99 20.42 6.20 15.79
C THR A 99 19.67 5.84 14.50
N PHE A 100 20.39 5.23 13.57
CA PHE A 100 19.78 4.75 12.34
C PHE A 100 18.71 3.69 12.61
N GLY A 101 18.91 2.85 13.64
CA GLY A 101 17.92 1.87 14.06
C GLY A 101 16.61 2.51 14.53
N LEU A 102 16.68 3.61 15.30
CA LEU A 102 15.49 4.34 15.76
C LEU A 102 14.75 5.00 14.57
N LYS A 103 15.49 5.56 13.60
CA LYS A 103 14.91 6.09 12.35
C LYS A 103 14.11 5.02 11.61
N ILE A 104 14.66 3.83 11.43
CA ILE A 104 13.97 2.70 10.76
C ILE A 104 12.80 2.16 11.60
N LEU A 105 12.88 2.20 12.91
CA LEU A 105 11.80 1.77 13.80
C LEU A 105 10.52 2.61 13.60
N GLY A 106 10.65 3.90 13.27
CA GLY A 106 9.52 4.76 12.91
C GLY A 106 8.74 4.23 11.70
N TYR A 107 9.44 3.78 10.65
CA TYR A 107 8.82 3.16 9.46
C TYR A 107 8.21 1.79 9.76
N LEU A 108 8.82 1.01 10.65
CA LEU A 108 8.23 -0.25 11.12
C LEU A 108 6.90 -0.02 11.85
N ALA A 109 6.83 0.97 12.72
CA ALA A 109 5.61 1.32 13.44
C ALA A 109 4.50 1.78 12.48
N GLU A 110 4.85 2.55 11.45
CA GLU A 110 3.93 2.96 10.38
C GLU A 110 3.43 1.75 9.57
N ASN A 111 4.33 0.83 9.18
CA ASN A 111 3.95 -0.37 8.45
C ASN A 111 3.03 -1.30 9.27
N LYS A 112 3.20 -1.38 10.59
CA LYS A 112 2.26 -2.10 11.47
C LYS A 112 0.85 -1.50 11.39
N ARG A 113 0.72 -0.17 11.46
CA ARG A 113 -0.58 0.49 11.29
C ARG A 113 -1.19 0.23 9.91
N ASN A 114 -0.37 0.15 8.87
CA ASN A 114 -0.82 -0.20 7.51
C ASN A 114 -1.33 -1.64 7.43
N ILE A 115 -0.67 -2.58 8.09
CA ILE A 115 -1.14 -3.97 8.20
C ILE A 115 -2.52 -4.03 8.87
N ASP A 116 -2.71 -3.31 9.98
CA ASP A 116 -3.99 -3.32 10.70
C ASP A 116 -5.09 -2.63 9.88
N ARG A 117 -4.78 -1.53 9.20
CA ARG A 117 -5.69 -0.85 8.26
C ARG A 117 -6.14 -1.79 7.14
N LEU A 118 -5.18 -2.44 6.47
CA LEU A 118 -5.49 -3.37 5.39
C LEU A 118 -6.33 -4.57 5.86
N LYS A 119 -6.05 -5.12 7.04
CA LYS A 119 -6.88 -6.19 7.62
C LYS A 119 -8.34 -5.75 7.82
N ASN A 120 -8.55 -4.52 8.28
CA ASN A 120 -9.89 -3.98 8.47
C ASN A 120 -10.62 -3.82 7.12
N SER A 121 -9.96 -3.27 6.12
CA SER A 121 -10.51 -3.14 4.77
C SER A 121 -10.78 -4.51 4.12
N ILE A 122 -9.90 -5.49 4.30
CA ILE A 122 -10.14 -6.88 3.86
C ILE A 122 -11.41 -7.43 4.51
N LYS A 123 -11.62 -7.20 5.79
CA LYS A 123 -12.84 -7.64 6.47
C LYS A 123 -14.10 -6.99 5.88
N GLN A 124 -14.04 -5.73 5.48
CA GLN A 124 -15.14 -5.03 4.83
C GLN A 124 -15.43 -5.58 3.43
N ILE A 125 -14.38 -5.94 2.67
CA ILE A 125 -14.55 -6.47 1.31
C ILE A 125 -14.96 -7.96 1.29
N GLN A 126 -14.82 -8.68 2.40
CA GLN A 126 -15.29 -10.07 2.55
C GLN A 126 -16.81 -10.12 2.66
N THR A 127 -17.52 -9.60 1.68
CA THR A 127 -18.97 -9.47 1.64
C THR A 127 -19.49 -10.02 0.32
N ILE A 128 -20.60 -10.73 0.37
CA ILE A 128 -21.32 -11.26 -0.80
C ILE A 128 -22.75 -10.77 -0.84
N GLN A 129 -23.38 -10.86 -1.99
CA GLN A 129 -24.82 -10.75 -2.14
C GLN A 129 -25.35 -11.77 -3.16
N MET A 130 -26.56 -12.30 -2.91
CA MET A 130 -27.33 -13.14 -3.82
C MET A 130 -28.81 -12.79 -3.66
N SER A 131 -29.14 -11.52 -3.88
CA SER A 131 -30.42 -10.91 -3.50
C SER A 131 -31.33 -10.54 -4.68
N GLY A 132 -30.84 -10.78 -5.91
CA GLY A 132 -31.60 -10.53 -7.13
C GLY A 132 -31.52 -9.07 -7.64
N PRO A 133 -32.32 -8.70 -8.64
CA PRO A 133 -32.16 -7.46 -9.41
C PRO A 133 -32.23 -6.15 -8.62
N VAL A 134 -32.89 -6.15 -7.47
CA VAL A 134 -33.10 -4.96 -6.62
C VAL A 134 -32.97 -5.24 -5.13
N GLY A 135 -32.34 -6.36 -4.77
CA GLY A 135 -32.05 -6.68 -3.36
C GLY A 135 -33.24 -7.24 -2.57
N THR A 136 -34.32 -7.66 -3.21
CA THR A 136 -35.60 -8.04 -2.54
C THR A 136 -35.81 -9.55 -2.38
N TYR A 137 -34.90 -10.37 -2.88
CA TYR A 137 -35.01 -11.85 -2.86
C TYR A 137 -36.29 -12.41 -3.53
N SER A 138 -36.94 -11.65 -4.43
CA SER A 138 -38.24 -12.00 -4.99
C SER A 138 -38.30 -13.39 -5.64
N ASN A 139 -37.17 -13.86 -6.19
CA ASN A 139 -37.12 -15.12 -6.95
C ASN A 139 -35.99 -16.06 -6.46
N ILE A 140 -35.41 -15.80 -5.31
CA ILE A 140 -34.35 -16.61 -4.72
C ILE A 140 -34.61 -16.85 -3.24
N ASP A 141 -34.33 -18.06 -2.79
CA ASP A 141 -34.41 -18.42 -1.37
C ASP A 141 -33.17 -17.90 -0.64
N THR A 142 -33.35 -17.16 0.45
CA THR A 142 -32.27 -16.60 1.27
C THR A 142 -31.31 -17.66 1.80
N ARG A 143 -31.73 -18.93 1.92
CA ARG A 143 -30.88 -20.06 2.31
C ARG A 143 -29.74 -20.28 1.31
N VAL A 144 -29.94 -19.97 0.02
CA VAL A 144 -28.90 -20.11 -1.01
C VAL A 144 -27.74 -19.16 -0.71
N GLU A 145 -28.03 -17.90 -0.42
CA GLU A 145 -27.03 -16.91 -0.03
C GLU A 145 -26.29 -17.30 1.25
N GLN A 146 -27.01 -17.76 2.28
CA GLN A 146 -26.41 -18.23 3.54
C GLN A 146 -25.46 -19.40 3.31
N MET A 147 -25.82 -20.35 2.44
CA MET A 147 -24.97 -21.49 2.10
C MET A 147 -23.69 -21.04 1.38
N ILE A 148 -23.79 -20.08 0.44
CA ILE A 148 -22.65 -19.52 -0.29
C ILE A 148 -21.74 -18.76 0.66
N ALA A 149 -22.30 -17.86 1.48
CA ALA A 149 -21.56 -17.10 2.49
C ALA A 149 -20.78 -18.01 3.44
N LYS A 150 -21.42 -19.03 3.97
CA LYS A 150 -20.77 -20.04 4.82
C LYS A 150 -19.63 -20.77 4.11
N LYS A 151 -19.83 -21.15 2.85
CA LYS A 151 -18.83 -21.87 2.04
C LYS A 151 -17.63 -21.00 1.73
N LEU A 152 -17.83 -19.70 1.44
CA LEU A 152 -16.80 -18.74 1.15
C LEU A 152 -16.16 -18.15 2.43
N LYS A 153 -16.80 -18.30 3.59
CA LYS A 153 -16.46 -17.63 4.86
C LYS A 153 -16.49 -16.10 4.73
N PHE A 154 -17.47 -15.60 4.01
CA PHE A 154 -17.74 -14.18 3.82
C PHE A 154 -19.01 -13.79 4.57
N SER A 155 -19.15 -12.50 4.85
CA SER A 155 -20.39 -11.92 5.36
C SER A 155 -21.41 -11.75 4.25
N ILE A 156 -22.67 -11.68 4.59
CA ILE A 156 -23.74 -11.27 3.68
C ILE A 156 -23.89 -9.76 3.80
N GLU A 157 -24.12 -9.07 2.67
CA GLU A 157 -24.49 -7.65 2.70
C GLU A 157 -25.87 -7.49 3.36
N PRO A 158 -25.98 -6.78 4.49
CA PRO A 158 -27.23 -6.70 5.24
C PRO A 158 -28.38 -6.10 4.45
N VAL A 159 -28.10 -5.09 3.64
CA VAL A 159 -29.08 -4.41 2.78
C VAL A 159 -28.40 -4.07 1.47
N SER A 160 -28.58 -4.92 0.48
CA SER A 160 -28.09 -4.67 -0.87
C SER A 160 -29.17 -4.01 -1.73
N THR A 161 -28.74 -3.40 -2.83
CA THR A 161 -29.61 -3.06 -3.97
C THR A 161 -29.38 -4.12 -5.05
N GLN A 162 -29.12 -3.76 -6.30
CA GLN A 162 -28.62 -4.71 -7.29
C GLN A 162 -27.13 -5.01 -7.06
N ILE A 163 -26.42 -4.17 -6.31
CA ILE A 163 -24.96 -4.22 -6.08
C ILE A 163 -24.62 -4.15 -4.58
N ILE A 164 -23.45 -4.64 -4.24
CA ILE A 164 -22.82 -4.36 -2.94
C ILE A 164 -22.44 -2.86 -2.90
N PRO A 165 -22.73 -2.13 -1.82
CA PRO A 165 -22.34 -0.71 -1.68
C PRO A 165 -20.84 -0.49 -1.91
N ARG A 166 -20.49 0.54 -2.71
CA ARG A 166 -19.10 0.79 -3.16
C ARG A 166 -18.22 1.50 -2.14
N ASP A 167 -18.77 1.96 -1.03
CA ASP A 167 -18.01 2.48 0.10
C ASP A 167 -17.01 1.44 0.65
N ARG A 168 -17.35 0.14 0.64
CA ARG A 168 -16.46 -0.96 1.02
C ARG A 168 -15.23 -1.05 0.11
N HIS A 169 -15.45 -0.89 -1.18
CA HIS A 169 -14.38 -0.88 -2.18
C HIS A 169 -13.52 0.38 -2.05
N ALA A 170 -14.15 1.55 -1.87
CA ALA A 170 -13.47 2.82 -1.68
C ALA A 170 -12.56 2.80 -0.43
N ASP A 171 -13.00 2.24 0.69
CA ASP A 171 -12.18 2.04 1.89
C ASP A 171 -10.91 1.23 1.59
N LEU A 172 -11.03 0.14 0.83
CA LEU A 172 -9.88 -0.67 0.42
C LEU A 172 -8.89 0.14 -0.43
N PHE A 173 -9.37 0.90 -1.43
CA PHE A 173 -8.50 1.73 -2.28
C PHE A 173 -7.86 2.88 -1.50
N CYS A 174 -8.57 3.48 -0.54
CA CYS A 174 -7.99 4.44 0.39
C CYS A 174 -6.86 3.82 1.22
N SER A 175 -7.04 2.59 1.69
CA SER A 175 -6.00 1.85 2.40
C SER A 175 -4.78 1.59 1.52
N PHE A 176 -4.96 1.22 0.25
CA PHE A 176 -3.87 1.07 -0.72
C PHE A 176 -3.11 2.38 -0.94
N ALA A 177 -3.82 3.50 -1.05
CA ALA A 177 -3.21 4.83 -1.21
C ALA A 177 -2.34 5.22 0.00
N ILE A 178 -2.79 4.94 1.22
CA ILE A 178 -2.02 5.21 2.44
C ILE A 178 -0.77 4.32 2.51
N ILE A 179 -0.89 3.04 2.18
CA ILE A 179 0.24 2.11 2.11
C ILE A 179 1.27 2.59 1.08
N ALA A 180 0.83 2.98 -0.11
CA ALA A 180 1.70 3.51 -1.16
C ALA A 180 2.41 4.80 -0.71
N SER A 181 1.72 5.68 0.02
CA SER A 181 2.31 6.90 0.59
C SER A 181 3.38 6.60 1.64
N SER A 182 3.21 5.54 2.43
CA SER A 182 4.23 5.08 3.38
C SER A 182 5.47 4.54 2.65
N ILE A 183 5.29 3.80 1.55
CA ILE A 183 6.39 3.33 0.69
C ILE A 183 7.13 4.53 0.08
N GLU A 184 6.40 5.53 -0.43
CA GLU A 184 6.98 6.76 -0.97
C GLU A 184 7.80 7.51 0.09
N ARG A 185 7.26 7.64 1.29
CA ARG A 185 7.95 8.31 2.40
C ARG A 185 9.29 7.64 2.72
N LEU A 186 9.33 6.31 2.81
CA LEU A 186 10.58 5.57 3.04
C LEU A 186 11.54 5.68 1.85
N SER A 187 11.03 5.60 0.62
CA SER A 187 11.83 5.77 -0.61
C SER A 187 12.45 7.17 -0.67
N THR A 188 11.70 8.19 -0.30
CA THR A 188 12.17 9.58 -0.26
C THR A 188 13.28 9.75 0.78
N GLU A 189 13.15 9.15 1.96
CA GLU A 189 14.23 9.17 2.97
C GLU A 189 15.49 8.49 2.44
N ILE A 190 15.39 7.31 1.81
CA ILE A 190 16.54 6.62 1.21
C ILE A 190 17.22 7.52 0.18
N ARG A 191 16.45 8.16 -0.71
CA ARG A 191 16.98 9.10 -1.71
C ARG A 191 17.68 10.29 -1.08
N HIS A 192 17.13 10.89 -0.02
CA HIS A 192 17.78 11.96 0.72
C HIS A 192 19.07 11.53 1.37
N LEU A 193 19.13 10.34 1.95
CA LEU A 193 20.31 9.81 2.59
C LEU A 193 21.39 9.36 1.58
N GLN A 194 21.02 9.12 0.32
CA GLN A 194 21.95 8.74 -0.76
C GLN A 194 22.52 9.93 -1.53
N ARG A 195 22.05 11.16 -1.29
CA ARG A 195 22.60 12.33 -1.96
C ARG A 195 24.12 12.43 -1.74
N THR A 196 24.84 12.95 -2.73
CA THR A 196 26.32 13.03 -2.72
C THR A 196 26.88 13.70 -1.47
N GLU A 197 26.21 14.74 -0.97
CA GLU A 197 26.61 15.50 0.22
C GLU A 197 26.33 14.75 1.53
N VAL A 198 25.46 13.74 1.50
CA VAL A 198 25.01 12.97 2.68
C VAL A 198 25.66 11.60 2.72
N LEU A 199 25.44 10.76 1.71
CA LEU A 199 26.00 9.42 1.52
C LEU A 199 25.96 8.52 2.78
N GLU A 200 24.86 8.58 3.53
CA GLU A 200 24.66 7.77 4.72
C GLU A 200 24.12 6.38 4.39
N VAL A 201 23.43 6.24 3.25
CA VAL A 201 23.01 4.96 2.67
C VAL A 201 23.21 4.97 1.16
N GLU A 202 23.22 3.78 0.56
CA GLU A 202 23.17 3.59 -0.90
C GLU A 202 22.29 2.38 -1.21
N GLU A 203 21.48 2.45 -2.27
CA GLU A 203 20.82 1.27 -2.82
C GLU A 203 21.86 0.22 -3.23
N GLY A 204 21.51 -1.05 -3.09
CA GLY A 204 22.37 -2.14 -3.53
C GLY A 204 22.71 -2.02 -5.00
N PHE A 205 24.00 -2.08 -5.32
CA PHE A 205 24.51 -2.01 -6.68
C PHE A 205 25.04 -3.38 -7.10
N GLY A 206 24.35 -4.03 -8.02
CA GLY A 206 24.68 -5.38 -8.48
C GLY A 206 25.98 -5.43 -9.30
N LYS A 207 26.68 -6.56 -9.25
CA LYS A 207 27.86 -6.79 -10.09
C LYS A 207 27.49 -6.69 -11.57
N GLY A 208 28.12 -5.78 -12.31
CA GLY A 208 27.82 -5.49 -13.71
C GLY A 208 26.66 -4.50 -13.96
N GLN A 209 26.00 -4.01 -12.91
CA GLN A 209 24.98 -2.97 -13.04
C GLN A 209 25.61 -1.65 -13.48
N LYS A 210 24.94 -0.94 -14.39
CA LYS A 210 25.32 0.41 -14.82
C LYS A 210 24.39 1.42 -14.15
N GLY A 211 24.95 2.38 -13.44
CA GLY A 211 24.17 3.41 -12.71
C GLY A 211 23.76 4.59 -13.60
N SER A 212 24.48 4.80 -14.70
CA SER A 212 24.23 5.87 -15.66
C SER A 212 24.74 5.46 -17.04
N SER A 213 24.06 5.88 -18.09
CA SER A 213 24.50 5.64 -19.48
C SER A 213 25.69 6.50 -19.87
N ALA A 214 25.85 7.68 -19.28
CA ALA A 214 26.86 8.66 -19.62
C ALA A 214 28.03 8.75 -18.62
N MET A 215 27.75 8.50 -17.31
CA MET A 215 28.72 8.70 -16.23
C MET A 215 28.91 7.40 -15.44
N PRO A 216 29.98 6.63 -15.66
CA PRO A 216 30.17 5.30 -15.06
C PRO A 216 30.22 5.29 -13.51
N HIS A 217 30.63 6.40 -12.89
CA HIS A 217 30.72 6.55 -11.43
C HIS A 217 29.40 6.84 -10.74
N LYS A 218 28.36 7.23 -11.51
CA LYS A 218 27.08 7.73 -10.97
C LYS A 218 26.15 6.58 -10.60
N LYS A 219 25.89 6.40 -9.33
CA LYS A 219 24.98 5.40 -8.77
C LYS A 219 23.64 6.06 -8.40
N ASN A 220 22.68 6.05 -9.31
CA ASN A 220 21.37 6.65 -9.06
C ASN A 220 20.50 5.73 -8.21
N PRO A 221 19.67 6.27 -7.29
CA PRO A 221 18.70 5.49 -6.50
C PRO A 221 17.44 5.18 -7.31
N ILE A 222 17.59 4.47 -8.44
CA ILE A 222 16.54 4.28 -9.44
C ILE A 222 15.35 3.46 -8.93
N LEU A 223 15.59 2.56 -7.98
CA LEU A 223 14.50 1.75 -7.40
C LEU A 223 13.61 2.60 -6.50
N SER A 224 14.21 3.43 -5.64
CA SER A 224 13.46 4.38 -4.79
C SER A 224 12.79 5.49 -5.62
N GLU A 225 13.40 5.96 -6.70
CA GLU A 225 12.77 6.89 -7.63
C GLU A 225 11.53 6.27 -8.29
N ASN A 226 11.63 5.05 -8.76
CA ASN A 226 10.51 4.32 -9.33
C ASN A 226 9.37 4.15 -8.30
N LEU A 227 9.69 3.78 -7.05
CA LEU A 227 8.70 3.63 -5.99
C LEU A 227 7.96 4.94 -5.69
N THR A 228 8.65 6.09 -5.70
CA THR A 228 7.98 7.39 -5.53
C THR A 228 7.04 7.72 -6.69
N GLY A 229 7.37 7.29 -7.90
CA GLY A 229 6.49 7.42 -9.08
C GLY A 229 5.25 6.52 -8.98
N LEU A 230 5.45 5.23 -8.66
CA LEU A 230 4.35 4.25 -8.53
C LEU A 230 3.35 4.64 -7.44
N ALA A 231 3.80 5.22 -6.33
CA ALA A 231 2.93 5.69 -5.27
C ALA A 231 1.93 6.76 -5.76
N ARG A 232 2.34 7.63 -6.68
CA ARG A 232 1.43 8.63 -7.29
C ARG A 232 0.34 7.96 -8.10
N VAL A 233 0.70 6.94 -8.89
CA VAL A 233 -0.28 6.15 -9.67
C VAL A 233 -1.28 5.48 -8.74
N ILE A 234 -0.82 4.77 -7.70
CA ILE A 234 -1.72 4.08 -6.77
C ILE A 234 -2.67 5.07 -6.09
N ARG A 235 -2.20 6.25 -5.66
CA ARG A 235 -3.06 7.28 -5.06
C ARG A 235 -4.11 7.81 -6.04
N SER A 236 -3.78 7.97 -7.31
CA SER A 236 -4.74 8.46 -8.31
C SER A 236 -5.93 7.52 -8.53
N LEU A 237 -5.73 6.22 -8.27
CA LEU A 237 -6.77 5.20 -8.40
C LEU A 237 -7.81 5.25 -7.25
N THR A 238 -7.59 6.05 -6.22
CA THR A 238 -8.54 6.24 -5.12
C THR A 238 -9.72 7.12 -5.53
N ILE A 239 -9.50 8.12 -6.37
CA ILE A 239 -10.55 9.05 -6.80
C ILE A 239 -11.68 8.31 -7.54
N PRO A 240 -11.42 7.54 -8.60
CA PRO A 240 -12.47 6.78 -9.26
C PRO A 240 -13.19 5.78 -8.35
N ALA A 241 -12.50 5.22 -7.36
CA ALA A 241 -13.13 4.33 -6.39
C ALA A 241 -14.10 5.06 -5.45
N LEU A 242 -13.78 6.30 -5.05
CA LEU A 242 -14.68 7.16 -4.28
C LEU A 242 -15.87 7.62 -5.11
N GLU A 243 -15.66 7.96 -6.37
CA GLU A 243 -16.75 8.37 -7.29
C GLU A 243 -17.74 7.23 -7.56
N ASN A 244 -17.30 5.98 -7.52
CA ASN A 244 -18.15 4.81 -7.66
C ASN A 244 -19.15 4.61 -6.49
N ILE A 245 -18.98 5.31 -5.35
CA ILE A 245 -19.95 5.26 -4.24
C ILE A 245 -21.29 5.82 -4.70
N THR A 246 -21.27 6.87 -5.54
CA THR A 246 -22.47 7.46 -6.12
C THR A 246 -22.99 6.56 -7.24
N SER A 247 -24.21 6.05 -7.07
CA SER A 247 -24.92 5.25 -8.07
C SER A 247 -26.36 5.72 -8.19
N TRP A 248 -26.95 5.55 -9.35
CA TRP A 248 -28.37 5.90 -9.56
C TRP A 248 -29.26 4.76 -9.12
N HIS A 249 -30.22 5.09 -8.26
CA HIS A 249 -31.20 4.14 -7.73
C HIS A 249 -30.55 2.85 -7.21
N GLU A 250 -31.01 1.70 -7.62
CA GLU A 250 -30.50 0.40 -7.22
C GLU A 250 -29.19 0.03 -7.93
N ARG A 251 -28.89 0.63 -9.09
CA ARG A 251 -27.63 0.55 -9.84
C ARG A 251 -27.70 1.32 -11.16
N ASP A 252 -26.60 1.99 -11.51
CA ASP A 252 -26.17 2.18 -12.89
C ASP A 252 -24.90 1.37 -13.17
N ILE A 253 -24.45 1.29 -14.44
CA ILE A 253 -23.29 0.45 -14.81
C ILE A 253 -21.97 1.23 -14.88
N SER A 254 -21.94 2.51 -14.52
CA SER A 254 -20.74 3.37 -14.64
C SER A 254 -19.55 2.83 -13.89
N HIS A 255 -19.77 2.26 -12.69
CA HIS A 255 -18.71 1.65 -11.86
C HIS A 255 -17.98 0.50 -12.57
N SER A 256 -18.64 -0.25 -13.44
CA SER A 256 -18.08 -1.48 -14.04
C SER A 256 -16.84 -1.21 -14.91
N SER A 257 -16.90 -0.19 -15.77
CA SER A 257 -15.75 0.18 -16.61
C SER A 257 -14.56 0.67 -15.77
N VAL A 258 -14.83 1.39 -14.70
CA VAL A 258 -13.83 1.88 -13.75
C VAL A 258 -13.15 0.72 -13.03
N GLU A 259 -13.91 -0.20 -12.46
CA GLU A 259 -13.40 -1.33 -11.66
C GLU A 259 -12.54 -2.28 -12.47
N ARG A 260 -12.84 -2.50 -13.74
CA ARG A 260 -12.05 -3.33 -14.67
C ARG A 260 -10.63 -2.81 -14.87
N ILE A 261 -10.41 -1.49 -14.77
CA ILE A 261 -9.11 -0.83 -14.89
C ILE A 261 -8.49 -0.63 -13.52
N ASN A 262 -9.25 -0.12 -12.59
CA ASN A 262 -8.79 0.38 -11.30
C ASN A 262 -8.24 -0.74 -10.41
N ALA A 263 -8.99 -1.83 -10.29
CA ALA A 263 -8.64 -2.92 -9.37
C ALA A 263 -7.34 -3.66 -9.75
N PRO A 264 -7.15 -4.16 -10.98
CA PRO A 264 -5.91 -4.80 -11.35
C PRO A 264 -4.72 -3.84 -11.28
N ASN A 265 -4.87 -2.58 -11.73
CA ASN A 265 -3.79 -1.62 -11.68
C ASN A 265 -3.37 -1.30 -10.23
N ALA A 266 -4.31 -1.13 -9.31
CA ALA A 266 -3.99 -0.85 -7.91
C ALA A 266 -3.30 -2.04 -7.23
N THR A 267 -3.87 -3.24 -7.36
CA THR A 267 -3.38 -4.43 -6.64
C THR A 267 -2.04 -4.90 -7.17
N ILE A 268 -1.86 -4.98 -8.50
CA ILE A 268 -0.61 -5.40 -9.13
C ILE A 268 0.51 -4.39 -8.83
N THR A 269 0.22 -3.08 -8.97
CA THR A 269 1.22 -2.04 -8.76
C THR A 269 1.63 -1.95 -7.30
N LEU A 270 0.69 -2.11 -6.37
CA LEU A 270 0.99 -2.06 -4.93
C LEU A 270 1.80 -3.27 -4.48
N ASP A 271 1.43 -4.49 -4.90
CA ASP A 271 2.23 -5.69 -4.60
C ASP A 271 3.65 -5.54 -5.14
N PHE A 272 3.80 -5.14 -6.40
CA PHE A 272 5.10 -4.87 -6.99
C PHE A 272 5.92 -3.84 -6.19
N ALA A 273 5.28 -2.74 -5.74
CA ALA A 273 5.94 -1.71 -4.95
C ALA A 273 6.41 -2.24 -3.58
N VAL A 274 5.59 -3.05 -2.91
CA VAL A 274 5.95 -3.70 -1.64
C VAL A 274 7.14 -4.64 -1.82
N GLN A 275 7.12 -5.51 -2.84
CA GLN A 275 8.22 -6.45 -3.11
C GLN A 275 9.51 -5.72 -3.48
N ARG A 276 9.41 -4.64 -4.27
CA ARG A 276 10.57 -3.81 -4.61
C ARG A 276 11.16 -3.11 -3.40
N MET A 277 10.33 -2.57 -2.48
CA MET A 277 10.81 -1.96 -1.24
C MET A 277 11.52 -2.99 -0.34
N ILE A 278 11.00 -4.21 -0.24
CA ILE A 278 11.67 -5.30 0.48
C ILE A 278 13.05 -5.58 -0.12
N ASN A 279 13.14 -5.64 -1.44
CA ASN A 279 14.42 -5.84 -2.14
C ASN A 279 15.40 -4.68 -1.88
N VAL A 280 14.95 -3.42 -1.95
CA VAL A 280 15.76 -2.24 -1.63
C VAL A 280 16.33 -2.34 -0.22
N LEU A 281 15.51 -2.63 0.77
CA LEU A 281 15.92 -2.72 2.17
C LEU A 281 16.91 -3.86 2.44
N ASN A 282 16.67 -5.03 1.83
CA ASN A 282 17.53 -6.19 2.03
C ASN A 282 18.93 -6.01 1.42
N ASN A 283 19.05 -5.14 0.41
CA ASN A 283 20.31 -4.83 -0.27
C ASN A 283 20.87 -3.43 0.07
N LEU A 284 20.27 -2.73 1.04
CA LEU A 284 20.67 -1.38 1.40
C LEU A 284 22.07 -1.38 2.04
N ASN A 285 23.00 -0.64 1.44
CA ASN A 285 24.31 -0.40 2.01
C ASN A 285 24.24 0.78 3.00
N ILE A 286 24.67 0.55 4.25
CA ILE A 286 24.59 1.54 5.33
C ILE A 286 26.01 2.00 5.70
N ASN A 287 26.31 3.28 5.43
CA ASN A 287 27.62 3.87 5.60
C ASN A 287 27.78 4.53 6.98
N LYS A 288 28.13 3.70 7.98
CA LYS A 288 28.34 4.17 9.34
C LYS A 288 29.43 5.26 9.47
N LYS A 289 30.46 5.21 8.60
CA LYS A 289 31.55 6.21 8.62
C LYS A 289 31.02 7.59 8.23
N ASN A 290 30.21 7.66 7.17
CA ASN A 290 29.61 8.94 6.76
C ASN A 290 28.55 9.42 7.75
N MET A 291 27.76 8.53 8.37
CA MET A 291 26.87 8.92 9.46
C MET A 291 27.62 9.61 10.59
N MET A 292 28.75 9.07 11.02
CA MET A 292 29.59 9.68 12.05
C MET A 292 30.25 10.97 11.57
N LYS A 293 30.74 11.02 10.32
CA LYS A 293 31.27 12.25 9.71
C LYS A 293 30.23 13.37 9.71
N ASN A 294 29.00 13.08 9.27
CA ASN A 294 27.94 14.06 9.21
C ASN A 294 27.48 14.49 10.62
N LEU A 295 27.42 13.58 11.58
CA LEU A 295 27.13 13.90 12.99
C LEU A 295 28.10 14.96 13.53
N ASN A 296 29.39 14.84 13.18
CA ASN A 296 30.44 15.74 13.65
C ASN A 296 30.65 16.97 12.75
N LEU A 297 29.92 17.12 11.67
CA LEU A 297 30.12 18.20 10.67
C LEU A 297 30.03 19.59 11.30
N LEU A 298 29.07 19.82 12.17
CA LEU A 298 28.87 21.06 12.90
C LEU A 298 29.53 21.03 14.30
N LYS A 299 30.56 20.22 14.46
CA LYS A 299 31.32 20.08 15.73
C LYS A 299 30.38 19.80 16.92
N GLY A 300 30.38 20.62 17.96
CA GLY A 300 29.53 20.45 19.15
C GLY A 300 28.09 21.00 19.06
N LEU A 301 27.70 21.65 17.97
CA LEU A 301 26.39 22.33 17.86
C LEU A 301 25.17 21.42 18.08
N PRO A 302 25.17 20.13 17.68
CA PRO A 302 24.07 19.22 17.99
C PRO A 302 23.80 19.03 19.49
N TYR A 303 24.74 19.40 20.35
CA TYR A 303 24.63 19.30 21.81
C TYR A 303 24.28 20.63 22.49
N SER A 304 24.00 21.69 21.73
CA SER A 304 23.72 23.03 22.27
C SER A 304 22.57 23.07 23.27
N GLN A 305 21.52 22.27 23.04
CA GLN A 305 20.40 22.13 23.97
C GLN A 305 20.84 21.48 25.30
N ASN A 306 21.74 20.50 25.30
CA ASN A 306 22.25 19.88 26.51
C ASN A 306 23.00 20.92 27.36
N VAL A 307 23.81 21.78 26.70
CA VAL A 307 24.54 22.87 27.39
C VAL A 307 23.54 23.89 27.96
N LEU A 308 22.50 24.25 27.19
CA LEU A 308 21.46 25.17 27.66
C LEU A 308 20.77 24.63 28.92
N ILE A 309 20.35 23.35 28.89
CA ILE A 309 19.70 22.70 30.03
C ILE A 309 20.66 22.68 31.27
N PHE A 310 21.91 22.29 31.02
CA PHE A 310 22.93 22.27 32.10
C PHE A 310 23.09 23.65 32.77
N LEU A 311 23.12 24.74 32.00
CA LEU A 311 23.24 26.08 32.55
C LEU A 311 22.00 26.45 33.39
N ILE A 312 20.79 26.11 32.93
CA ILE A 312 19.55 26.35 33.65
C ILE A 312 19.52 25.57 34.97
N GLU A 313 19.93 24.30 34.98
CA GLU A 313 20.01 23.47 36.15
C GLU A 313 21.03 24.02 37.17
N ASN A 314 22.08 24.74 36.69
CA ASN A 314 23.05 25.45 37.51
C ASN A 314 22.65 26.91 37.83
N LYS A 315 21.34 27.20 37.86
CA LYS A 315 20.71 28.47 38.29
C LYS A 315 20.98 29.68 37.41
N VAL A 316 21.42 29.49 36.15
CA VAL A 316 21.48 30.57 35.16
C VAL A 316 20.07 30.81 34.65
N LEU A 317 19.63 32.07 34.55
CA LEU A 317 18.35 32.40 34.00
C LEU A 317 18.25 31.90 32.56
N ARG A 318 17.07 31.39 32.18
CA ARG A 318 16.86 30.77 30.87
C ARG A 318 17.27 31.68 29.70
N GLU A 319 16.94 32.94 29.76
CA GLU A 319 17.25 33.92 28.71
C GLU A 319 18.76 34.16 28.60
N ASP A 320 19.48 34.25 29.73
CA ASP A 320 20.92 34.43 29.76
C ASP A 320 21.62 33.16 29.26
N ALA A 321 21.17 31.99 29.69
CA ALA A 321 21.68 30.72 29.22
C ALA A 321 21.48 30.57 27.70
N TYR A 322 20.31 30.93 27.20
CA TYR A 322 20.03 30.90 25.74
C TYR A 322 20.97 31.81 24.98
N LYS A 323 21.16 33.06 25.43
CA LYS A 323 22.05 34.02 24.79
C LYS A 323 23.49 33.53 24.76
N ILE A 324 24.01 33.00 25.88
CA ILE A 324 25.38 32.45 25.96
C ILE A 324 25.57 31.33 24.93
N VAL A 325 24.64 30.40 24.88
CA VAL A 325 24.71 29.24 23.95
C VAL A 325 24.61 29.73 22.50
N GLN A 326 23.68 30.66 22.22
CA GLN A 326 23.48 31.21 20.88
C GLN A 326 24.70 31.96 20.37
N ASP A 327 25.31 32.82 21.19
CA ASP A 327 26.53 33.57 20.84
C ASP A 327 27.72 32.65 20.53
N CYS A 328 27.86 31.54 21.28
CA CYS A 328 28.86 30.52 20.99
C CYS A 328 28.55 29.75 19.70
N ALA A 329 27.28 29.40 19.48
CA ALA A 329 26.84 28.67 18.31
C ALA A 329 27.07 29.47 17.02
N LEU A 330 26.70 30.77 17.01
CA LEU A 330 26.91 31.66 15.87
C LEU A 330 28.39 31.84 15.50
N LYS A 331 29.31 31.81 16.47
CA LYS A 331 30.78 31.83 16.20
C LYS A 331 31.26 30.52 15.57
N THR A 332 30.57 29.41 15.78
CA THR A 332 30.93 28.10 15.25
C THR A 332 30.45 27.87 13.84
N TRP A 333 29.27 28.46 13.50
CA TRP A 333 28.74 28.51 12.15
C TRP A 333 29.67 29.22 11.18
#